data_9c739c402dc0883b627fa5effb99feaf
#
_entry.id   9c739c402dc0883b627fa5effb99feaf
#
_cell.length_a   1.000
_cell.length_b   1.000
_cell.length_c   1.000
_cell.angle_alpha   90.00
_cell.angle_beta   90.00
_cell.angle_gamma   90.00
#
_symmetry.space_group_name_H-M   'P 1'
#
loop_
_entity.id
_entity.type
_entity.pdbx_description
1 polymer ?
#
loop_
_entity_poly.entity_id
_entity_poly.type
_entity_poly.pdbx_seq_one_letter_code
_entity_poly.pdbx_strand_id
1 'polypeptide(L)'
;MKCPFCGEIDNKVIDSRVSKDGNVIRRRRECLMCNRRFTTYEHIEDIPIMIIKKDGRREVFNRDKVRSGLKKACEKRNISMNLIEEYVDDLERDLRETGEKEIASSVIGEKIMHILHEVDDIAYVRFASVYREFKDVNDFVAELKNILSKQ
;
A
#
# COMPACT_ATOMS: atom_id res chain seq x y z
N MET A 1 -3.34 26.82 -16.62
CA MET A 1 -2.00 26.54 -16.05
C MET A 1 -1.06 27.62 -16.56
N LYS A 2 -0.28 28.26 -15.69
CA LYS A 2 0.58 29.39 -16.07
C LYS A 2 1.70 28.96 -17.04
N CYS A 3 1.93 29.79 -18.06
CA CYS A 3 3.05 29.63 -18.98
C CYS A 3 4.37 29.84 -18.21
N PRO A 4 5.35 28.91 -18.28
CA PRO A 4 6.62 29.02 -17.56
C PRO A 4 7.53 30.14 -18.11
N PHE A 5 7.19 30.72 -19.26
CA PHE A 5 8.02 31.74 -19.92
C PHE A 5 7.54 33.18 -19.70
N CYS A 6 6.21 33.39 -19.69
CA CYS A 6 5.64 34.75 -19.57
C CYS A 6 4.64 34.87 -18.42
N GLY A 7 4.28 33.78 -17.74
CA GLY A 7 3.33 33.79 -16.62
C GLY A 7 1.85 33.85 -17.01
N GLU A 8 1.52 33.96 -18.30
CA GLU A 8 0.15 34.04 -18.78
C GLU A 8 -0.60 32.72 -18.56
N ILE A 9 -1.90 32.78 -18.27
CA ILE A 9 -2.74 31.62 -17.93
C ILE A 9 -3.30 30.97 -19.20
N ASP A 10 -3.57 31.78 -20.23
CA ASP A 10 -4.22 31.33 -21.44
C ASP A 10 -3.29 30.54 -22.34
N ASN A 11 -3.62 29.27 -22.52
CA ASN A 11 -2.90 28.34 -23.37
C ASN A 11 -3.84 27.29 -23.95
N LYS A 12 -3.47 26.72 -25.09
CA LYS A 12 -4.18 25.62 -25.75
C LYS A 12 -3.36 24.36 -25.70
N VAL A 13 -4.03 23.21 -25.61
CA VAL A 13 -3.42 21.90 -25.76
C VAL A 13 -3.30 21.56 -27.24
N ILE A 14 -2.08 21.29 -27.70
CA ILE A 14 -1.81 20.96 -29.11
C ILE A 14 -1.56 19.46 -29.34
N ASP A 15 -1.18 18.72 -28.31
CA ASP A 15 -1.00 17.26 -28.35
C ASP A 15 -1.27 16.68 -26.97
N SER A 16 -1.86 15.48 -26.92
CA SER A 16 -2.14 14.74 -25.71
C SER A 16 -1.85 13.26 -25.92
N ARG A 17 -1.06 12.66 -25.03
CA ARG A 17 -0.70 11.24 -25.10
C ARG A 17 -0.76 10.63 -23.71
N VAL A 18 -1.34 9.43 -23.66
CA VAL A 18 -1.34 8.61 -22.45
C VAL A 18 -0.02 7.81 -22.40
N SER A 19 0.57 7.67 -21.24
CA SER A 19 1.74 6.80 -21.02
C SER A 19 1.39 5.33 -21.28
N LYS A 20 2.40 4.50 -21.50
CA LYS A 20 2.19 3.07 -21.81
C LYS A 20 1.47 2.31 -20.69
N ASP A 21 1.68 2.71 -19.46
CA ASP A 21 1.06 2.16 -18.23
C ASP A 21 -0.31 2.77 -17.90
N GLY A 22 -0.77 3.76 -18.69
CA GLY A 22 -2.08 4.40 -18.51
C GLY A 22 -2.16 5.43 -17.38
N ASN A 23 -1.13 5.57 -16.55
CA ASN A 23 -1.20 6.33 -15.30
C ASN A 23 -0.88 7.83 -15.44
N VAL A 24 -0.34 8.25 -16.60
CA VAL A 24 0.11 9.62 -16.84
C VAL A 24 -0.43 10.13 -18.17
N ILE A 25 -0.95 11.34 -18.19
CA ILE A 25 -1.28 12.05 -19.43
C ILE A 25 -0.24 13.14 -19.66
N ARG A 26 0.53 13.00 -20.74
CA ARG A 26 1.45 14.02 -21.22
C ARG A 26 0.70 14.96 -22.15
N ARG A 27 0.66 16.26 -21.82
CA ARG A 27 0.05 17.27 -22.69
C ARG A 27 1.10 18.28 -23.17
N ARG A 28 1.17 18.51 -24.46
CA ARG A 28 1.93 19.59 -25.06
C ARG A 28 1.02 20.80 -25.23
N ARG A 29 1.42 21.92 -24.64
CA ARG A 29 0.65 23.17 -24.60
C ARG A 29 1.38 24.27 -25.35
N GLU A 30 0.62 25.21 -25.91
CA GLU A 30 1.12 26.43 -26.55
C GLU A 30 0.47 27.63 -25.89
N CYS A 31 1.30 28.54 -25.40
CA CYS A 31 0.84 29.79 -24.80
C CYS A 31 0.25 30.71 -25.89
N LEU A 32 -0.92 31.31 -25.64
CA LEU A 32 -1.57 32.18 -26.62
C LEU A 32 -0.89 33.55 -26.70
N MET A 33 -0.18 33.99 -25.65
CA MET A 33 0.51 35.29 -25.62
C MET A 33 1.90 35.23 -26.26
N CYS A 34 2.77 34.31 -25.76
CA CYS A 34 4.18 34.27 -26.22
C CYS A 34 4.46 33.19 -27.27
N ASN A 35 3.45 32.42 -27.68
CA ASN A 35 3.53 31.33 -28.66
C ASN A 35 4.56 30.24 -28.35
N ARG A 36 5.15 30.26 -27.15
CA ARG A 36 6.07 29.21 -26.72
C ARG A 36 5.34 27.96 -26.29
N ARG A 37 5.98 26.82 -26.53
CA ARG A 37 5.44 25.51 -26.19
C ARG A 37 6.08 24.97 -24.94
N PHE A 38 5.25 24.36 -24.08
CA PHE A 38 5.69 23.66 -22.88
C PHE A 38 4.91 22.37 -22.71
N THR A 39 5.47 21.45 -21.93
CA THR A 39 4.85 20.15 -21.66
C THR A 39 4.44 20.09 -20.20
N THR A 40 3.24 19.52 -19.98
CA THR A 40 2.73 19.23 -18.65
C THR A 40 2.42 17.75 -18.52
N TYR A 41 2.47 17.24 -17.30
CA TYR A 41 2.09 15.87 -16.97
C TYR A 41 0.96 15.92 -15.96
N GLU A 42 -0.08 15.17 -16.23
CA GLU A 42 -1.19 14.97 -15.30
C GLU A 42 -1.05 13.57 -14.71
N HIS A 43 -1.11 13.50 -13.39
CA HIS A 43 -1.09 12.26 -12.61
C HIS A 43 -2.34 12.22 -11.75
N ILE A 44 -2.82 11.03 -11.45
CA ILE A 44 -3.79 10.87 -10.36
C ILE A 44 -3.05 11.24 -9.06
N GLU A 45 -3.67 12.06 -8.24
CA GLU A 45 -3.10 12.41 -6.95
C GLU A 45 -3.04 11.17 -6.06
N ASP A 46 -1.82 10.78 -5.69
CA ASP A 46 -1.57 9.63 -4.83
C ASP A 46 -1.62 10.11 -3.37
N ILE A 47 -2.82 10.05 -2.77
CA ILE A 47 -2.99 10.43 -1.37
C ILE A 47 -2.34 9.34 -0.51
N PRO A 48 -1.27 9.67 0.23
CA PRO A 48 -0.60 8.68 1.07
C PRO A 48 -1.52 8.23 2.20
N ILE A 49 -1.64 6.92 2.39
CA ILE A 49 -2.34 6.33 3.53
C ILE A 49 -1.46 6.52 4.77
N MET A 50 -1.99 7.14 5.82
CA MET A 50 -1.30 7.32 7.09
C MET A 50 -1.66 6.16 8.04
N ILE A 51 -0.65 5.59 8.66
CA ILE A 51 -0.81 4.49 9.62
C ILE A 51 -0.62 5.02 11.04
N ILE A 52 -1.65 4.83 11.87
CA ILE A 52 -1.61 5.14 13.29
C ILE A 52 -1.05 3.94 14.03
N LYS A 53 0.10 4.10 14.67
CA LYS A 53 0.75 3.09 15.50
C LYS A 53 0.06 2.95 16.86
N LYS A 54 0.31 1.85 17.60
CA LYS A 54 -0.22 1.62 18.96
C LYS A 54 0.14 2.75 19.94
N ASP A 55 1.31 3.39 19.75
CA ASP A 55 1.78 4.52 20.56
C ASP A 55 1.24 5.89 20.08
N GLY A 56 0.32 5.90 19.12
CA GLY A 56 -0.30 7.10 18.54
C GLY A 56 0.53 7.82 17.48
N ARG A 57 1.76 7.39 17.20
CA ARG A 57 2.57 7.97 16.11
C ARG A 57 1.92 7.67 14.76
N ARG A 58 2.10 8.61 13.84
CA ARG A 58 1.63 8.51 12.45
C ARG A 58 2.82 8.32 11.52
N GLU A 59 2.72 7.35 10.64
CA GLU A 59 3.71 7.15 9.57
C GLU A 59 2.99 6.84 8.26
N VAL A 60 3.62 7.14 7.14
CA VAL A 60 3.11 6.77 5.83
C VAL A 60 3.14 5.24 5.70
N PHE A 61 2.09 4.67 5.09
CA PHE A 61 2.07 3.24 4.75
C PHE A 61 3.33 2.88 3.98
N ASN A 62 4.00 1.83 4.42
CA ASN A 62 5.24 1.36 3.82
C ASN A 62 5.08 -0.09 3.38
N ARG A 63 4.93 -0.29 2.08
CA ARG A 63 4.80 -1.58 1.41
C ARG A 63 5.97 -2.52 1.74
N ASP A 64 7.21 -2.01 1.80
CA ASP A 64 8.39 -2.82 2.09
C ASP A 64 8.42 -3.38 3.50
N LYS A 65 7.86 -2.63 4.48
CA LYS A 65 7.69 -3.14 5.85
C LYS A 65 6.72 -4.34 5.88
N VAL A 66 5.60 -4.25 5.16
CA VAL A 66 4.63 -5.35 5.06
C VAL A 66 5.24 -6.56 4.38
N ARG A 67 5.86 -6.36 3.22
CA ARG A 67 6.59 -7.41 2.48
C ARG A 67 7.62 -8.12 3.35
N SER A 68 8.44 -7.35 4.06
CA SER A 68 9.48 -7.90 4.95
C SER A 68 8.89 -8.71 6.09
N GLY A 69 7.76 -8.27 6.67
CA GLY A 69 7.03 -9.00 7.72
C GLY A 69 6.50 -10.34 7.20
N LEU A 70 5.80 -10.33 6.06
CA LEU A 70 5.31 -11.55 5.40
C LEU A 70 6.44 -12.50 5.03
N LYS A 71 7.53 -12.00 4.42
CA LYS A 71 8.69 -12.81 4.06
C LYS A 71 9.30 -13.52 5.27
N LYS A 72 9.46 -12.83 6.41
CA LYS A 72 9.99 -13.43 7.64
C LYS A 72 9.06 -14.51 8.19
N ALA A 73 7.75 -14.28 8.19
CA ALA A 73 6.77 -15.26 8.63
C ALA A 73 6.79 -16.52 7.75
N CYS A 74 6.89 -16.34 6.44
CA CYS A 74 6.87 -17.41 5.44
C CYS A 74 8.23 -18.07 5.20
N GLU A 75 9.28 -17.70 5.95
CA GLU A 75 10.64 -18.26 5.76
C GLU A 75 10.65 -19.79 5.93
N LYS A 76 11.27 -20.49 4.96
CA LYS A 76 11.30 -21.96 4.88
C LYS A 76 9.91 -22.63 4.77
N ARG A 77 8.90 -21.90 4.34
CA ARG A 77 7.59 -22.45 3.96
C ARG A 77 7.46 -22.49 2.44
N ASN A 78 6.59 -23.34 1.94
CA ASN A 78 6.36 -23.49 0.49
C ASN A 78 5.45 -22.37 -0.05
N ILE A 79 5.84 -21.11 0.18
CA ILE A 79 5.12 -19.91 -0.25
C ILE A 79 6.04 -19.13 -1.16
N SER A 80 5.61 -18.89 -2.40
CA SER A 80 6.42 -18.19 -3.40
C SER A 80 6.50 -16.69 -3.10
N MET A 81 7.59 -16.06 -3.56
CA MET A 81 7.71 -14.60 -3.45
C MET A 81 6.65 -13.87 -4.27
N ASN A 82 6.20 -14.44 -5.41
CA ASN A 82 5.14 -13.86 -6.21
C ASN A 82 3.82 -13.79 -5.43
N LEU A 83 3.49 -14.85 -4.69
CA LEU A 83 2.29 -14.89 -3.86
C LEU A 83 2.36 -13.85 -2.71
N ILE A 84 3.54 -13.65 -2.14
CA ILE A 84 3.75 -12.59 -1.13
C ILE A 84 3.52 -11.20 -1.75
N GLU A 85 3.99 -10.95 -2.99
CA GLU A 85 3.75 -9.69 -3.69
C GLU A 85 2.25 -9.48 -3.98
N GLU A 86 1.55 -10.52 -4.42
CA GLU A 86 0.09 -10.48 -4.63
C GLU A 86 -0.65 -10.09 -3.35
N TYR A 87 -0.30 -10.68 -2.21
CA TYR A 87 -0.90 -10.32 -0.92
C TYR A 87 -0.62 -8.87 -0.50
N VAL A 88 0.59 -8.36 -0.80
CA VAL A 88 0.93 -6.97 -0.53
C VAL A 88 0.14 -6.02 -1.43
N ASP A 89 -0.03 -6.38 -2.72
CA ASP A 89 -0.82 -5.61 -3.69
C ASP A 89 -2.29 -5.56 -3.30
N ASP A 90 -2.86 -6.71 -2.94
CA ASP A 90 -4.26 -6.84 -2.51
C ASP A 90 -4.51 -6.05 -1.23
N LEU A 91 -3.61 -6.15 -0.26
CA LEU A 91 -3.70 -5.38 0.98
C LEU A 91 -3.67 -3.87 0.71
N GLU A 92 -2.75 -3.42 -0.14
CA GLU A 92 -2.64 -1.99 -0.48
C GLU A 92 -3.89 -1.49 -1.20
N ARG A 93 -4.42 -2.28 -2.14
CA ARG A 93 -5.68 -2.00 -2.83
C ARG A 93 -6.84 -1.89 -1.85
N ASP A 94 -7.01 -2.88 -0.97
CA ASP A 94 -8.04 -2.88 0.05
C ASP A 94 -7.97 -1.63 0.94
N LEU A 95 -6.77 -1.25 1.38
CA LEU A 95 -6.58 -0.06 2.20
C LEU A 95 -6.96 1.22 1.45
N ARG A 96 -6.67 1.32 0.15
CA ARG A 96 -7.08 2.45 -0.71
C ARG A 96 -8.60 2.50 -0.92
N GLU A 97 -9.23 1.33 -1.09
CA GLU A 97 -10.68 1.22 -1.30
C GLU A 97 -11.50 1.65 -0.08
N THR A 98 -10.94 1.60 1.13
CA THR A 98 -11.64 2.14 2.32
C THR A 98 -11.90 3.64 2.21
N GLY A 99 -11.13 4.37 1.41
CA GLY A 99 -11.17 5.83 1.31
C GLY A 99 -10.70 6.56 2.58
N GLU A 100 -10.23 5.85 3.58
CA GLU A 100 -9.74 6.41 4.83
C GLU A 100 -8.31 6.96 4.64
N LYS A 101 -8.09 8.18 5.15
CA LYS A 101 -6.77 8.82 5.12
C LYS A 101 -5.85 8.31 6.23
N GLU A 102 -6.42 7.85 7.33
CA GLU A 102 -5.71 7.33 8.50
C GLU A 102 -6.26 5.96 8.88
N ILE A 103 -5.39 4.96 8.97
CA ILE A 103 -5.75 3.57 9.29
C ILE A 103 -4.91 3.10 10.47
N ALA A 104 -5.55 2.44 11.44
CA ALA A 104 -4.83 1.86 12.57
C ALA A 104 -3.93 0.70 12.11
N SER A 105 -2.71 0.61 12.66
CA SER A 105 -1.80 -0.51 12.35
C SER A 105 -2.38 -1.88 12.73
N SER A 106 -3.32 -1.92 13.68
CA SER A 106 -4.06 -3.13 14.05
C SER A 106 -4.87 -3.69 12.88
N VAL A 107 -5.51 -2.85 12.08
CA VAL A 107 -6.28 -3.28 10.91
C VAL A 107 -5.38 -3.99 9.90
N ILE A 108 -4.19 -3.46 9.65
CA ILE A 108 -3.21 -4.09 8.75
C ILE A 108 -2.78 -5.45 9.29
N GLY A 109 -2.46 -5.53 10.57
CA GLY A 109 -2.03 -6.77 11.18
C GLY A 109 -3.13 -7.83 11.19
N GLU A 110 -4.38 -7.48 11.48
CA GLU A 110 -5.52 -8.41 11.41
C GLU A 110 -5.72 -8.94 9.99
N LYS A 111 -5.66 -8.07 8.96
CA LYS A 111 -5.74 -8.51 7.56
C LYS A 111 -4.62 -9.48 7.19
N ILE A 112 -3.37 -9.20 7.59
CA ILE A 112 -2.24 -10.10 7.35
C ILE A 112 -2.43 -11.44 8.08
N MET A 113 -2.87 -11.41 9.32
CA MET A 113 -3.14 -12.63 10.09
C MET A 113 -4.24 -13.48 9.43
N HIS A 114 -5.30 -12.85 8.90
CA HIS A 114 -6.35 -13.56 8.17
C HIS A 114 -5.78 -14.28 6.94
N ILE A 115 -5.01 -13.58 6.12
CA ILE A 115 -4.35 -14.15 4.93
C ILE A 115 -3.46 -15.33 5.32
N LEU A 116 -2.59 -15.15 6.32
CA LEU A 116 -1.65 -16.19 6.73
C LEU A 116 -2.35 -17.40 7.31
N HIS A 117 -3.47 -17.23 8.01
CA HIS A 117 -4.26 -18.34 8.55
C HIS A 117 -4.87 -19.23 7.45
N GLU A 118 -5.23 -18.65 6.31
CA GLU A 118 -5.75 -19.41 5.17
C GLU A 118 -4.64 -20.13 4.39
N VAL A 119 -3.40 -19.62 4.44
CA VAL A 119 -2.30 -20.08 3.60
C VAL A 119 -1.39 -21.09 4.32
N ASP A 120 -1.01 -20.78 5.57
CA ASP A 120 -0.05 -21.61 6.31
C ASP A 120 -0.09 -21.28 7.81
N ASP A 121 -0.54 -22.22 8.62
CA ASP A 121 -0.68 -22.08 10.08
C ASP A 121 0.65 -21.73 10.76
N ILE A 122 1.78 -22.24 10.27
CA ILE A 122 3.10 -21.95 10.86
C ILE A 122 3.51 -20.50 10.57
N ALA A 123 3.27 -20.02 9.35
CA ALA A 123 3.52 -18.63 9.01
C ALA A 123 2.60 -17.69 9.84
N TYR A 124 1.34 -18.06 10.03
CA TYR A 124 0.41 -17.37 10.92
C TYR A 124 0.97 -17.27 12.34
N VAL A 125 1.34 -18.40 12.96
CA VAL A 125 1.86 -18.47 14.33
C VAL A 125 3.11 -17.58 14.50
N ARG A 126 4.04 -17.61 13.53
CA ARG A 126 5.24 -16.76 13.54
C ARG A 126 4.90 -15.28 13.46
N PHE A 127 3.98 -14.91 12.60
CA PHE A 127 3.55 -13.52 12.49
C PHE A 127 2.83 -13.07 13.76
N ALA A 128 1.90 -13.87 14.25
CA ALA A 128 1.13 -13.60 15.47
C ALA A 128 2.05 -13.45 16.70
N SER A 129 3.12 -14.25 16.80
CA SER A 129 4.07 -14.18 17.92
C SER A 129 4.79 -12.83 18.05
N VAL A 130 4.95 -12.12 16.93
CA VAL A 130 5.58 -10.79 16.91
C VAL A 130 4.53 -9.67 16.95
N TYR A 131 3.40 -9.90 16.30
CA TYR A 131 2.36 -8.88 16.14
C TYR A 131 1.43 -8.76 17.34
N ARG A 132 0.99 -9.90 17.89
CA ARG A 132 0.21 -9.96 19.14
C ARG A 132 1.19 -9.90 20.32
N GLU A 133 0.93 -8.98 21.21
CA GLU A 133 1.65 -8.90 22.49
C GLU A 133 1.02 -9.91 23.45
N PHE A 134 1.50 -11.15 23.43
CA PHE A 134 1.07 -12.15 24.40
C PHE A 134 1.60 -11.77 25.79
N LYS A 135 0.72 -11.79 26.77
CA LYS A 135 1.08 -11.47 28.17
C LYS A 135 1.93 -12.57 28.80
N ASP A 136 1.62 -13.81 28.43
CA ASP A 136 2.33 -15.00 28.91
C ASP A 136 2.22 -16.16 27.90
N VAL A 137 2.84 -17.29 28.25
CA VAL A 137 2.83 -18.51 27.44
C VAL A 137 1.42 -19.11 27.31
N ASN A 138 0.55 -18.91 28.30
CA ASN A 138 -0.80 -19.48 28.29
C ASN A 138 -1.69 -18.77 27.23
N ASP A 139 -1.55 -17.45 27.08
CA ASP A 139 -2.21 -16.70 26.01
C ASP A 139 -1.80 -17.23 24.64
N PHE A 140 -0.51 -17.52 24.45
CA PHE A 140 -0.01 -18.09 23.21
C PHE A 140 -0.54 -19.51 22.96
N VAL A 141 -0.57 -20.36 23.99
CA VAL A 141 -1.13 -21.72 23.91
C VAL A 141 -2.63 -21.69 23.60
N ALA A 142 -3.38 -20.75 24.17
CA ALA A 142 -4.78 -20.57 23.86
C ALA A 142 -5.03 -20.23 22.39
N GLU A 143 -4.19 -19.35 21.82
CA GLU A 143 -4.24 -19.03 20.39
C GLU A 143 -3.97 -20.26 19.52
N LEU A 144 -2.94 -21.06 19.86
CA LEU A 144 -2.66 -22.32 19.14
C LEU A 144 -3.83 -23.30 19.20
N LYS A 145 -4.49 -23.45 20.35
CA LYS A 145 -5.68 -24.31 20.49
C LYS A 145 -6.83 -23.82 19.61
N ASN A 146 -7.03 -22.50 19.49
CA ASN A 146 -8.06 -21.94 18.63
C ASN A 146 -7.84 -22.28 17.14
N ILE A 147 -6.57 -22.32 16.69
CA ILE A 147 -6.22 -22.71 15.32
C ILE A 147 -6.55 -24.19 15.12
N LEU A 148 -6.12 -25.07 16.03
CA LEU A 148 -6.34 -26.51 15.95
C LEU A 148 -7.81 -26.93 16.03
N SER A 149 -8.66 -26.14 16.68
CA SER A 149 -10.09 -26.43 16.82
C SER A 149 -10.94 -26.03 15.60
N LYS A 150 -10.37 -25.30 14.65
CA LYS A 150 -11.05 -24.85 13.43
C LYS A 150 -10.74 -25.72 12.20
N GLN A 151 -9.88 -26.70 12.35
CA GLN A 151 -9.64 -27.77 11.36
C GLN A 151 -10.59 -28.94 11.58
#